data_41b48ddb842b36a679b1e3dab8804161
#
_entry.id   41b48ddb842b36a679b1e3dab8804161
#
_cell.length_a   1.000
_cell.length_b   1.000
_cell.length_c   1.000
_cell.angle_alpha   90.00
_cell.angle_beta   90.00
_cell.angle_gamma   90.00
#
_symmetry.space_group_name_H-M   'P 1'
#
loop_
_entity.id
_entity.type
_entity.pdbx_description
1 polymer ?
#
loop_
_entity_poly.entity_id
_entity_poly.type
_entity_poly.pdbx_seq_one_letter_code
_entity_poly.pdbx_strand_id
1 'polypeptide(L)'
;MIFSEKFYIGYRDIDSNLKIKNSAILNIFEDISGMHATQAGEGLKTSETTWLLTGYKVNIIKRPEYGDKVNVYTWGTEIKNITASREFEIKSEAGELLITGISNWVHINLKSKKIEKVTDQLID
;
A
#
# COMPACT_ATOMS: atom_id res chain seq x y z
N MET A 1 -10.42 -0.77 9.36
CA MET A 1 -9.43 -0.13 10.26
C MET A 1 -8.37 0.59 9.44
N ILE A 2 -8.03 1.80 9.83
CA ILE A 2 -6.97 2.57 9.14
C ILE A 2 -5.64 2.28 9.81
N PHE A 3 -4.66 1.91 9.01
CA PHE A 3 -3.28 1.73 9.43
C PHE A 3 -2.45 2.92 8.94
N SER A 4 -1.54 3.40 9.75
CA SER A 4 -0.68 4.53 9.37
C SER A 4 0.77 4.30 9.76
N GLU A 5 1.66 4.90 8.99
CA GLU A 5 3.09 4.85 9.24
C GLU A 5 3.74 6.12 8.72
N LYS A 6 4.81 6.54 9.35
CA LYS A 6 5.57 7.71 8.91
C LYS A 6 6.71 7.25 7.99
N PHE A 7 6.87 7.94 6.86
CA PHE A 7 7.94 7.68 5.90
C PHE A 7 8.79 8.92 5.71
N TYR A 8 10.07 8.70 5.52
CA TYR A 8 11.03 9.75 5.17
C TYR A 8 11.30 9.69 3.67
N ILE A 9 11.26 10.84 2.99
CA ILE A 9 11.56 10.92 1.56
C ILE A 9 13.06 11.06 1.41
N GLY A 10 13.72 9.96 1.06
CA GLY A 10 15.16 9.85 0.99
C GLY A 10 15.73 10.06 -0.41
N TYR A 11 17.04 9.99 -0.50
CA TYR A 11 17.77 10.25 -1.74
C TYR A 11 17.30 9.37 -2.91
N ARG A 12 17.09 8.09 -2.69
CA ARG A 12 16.68 7.17 -3.77
C ARG A 12 15.22 7.30 -4.18
N ASP A 13 14.43 8.08 -3.44
CA ASP A 13 13.01 8.25 -3.71
C ASP A 13 12.71 9.40 -4.64
N ILE A 14 13.73 10.21 -4.97
CA ILE A 14 13.54 11.48 -5.66
C ILE A 14 14.08 11.47 -7.07
N ASP A 15 13.55 12.37 -7.89
CA ASP A 15 14.04 12.66 -9.24
C ASP A 15 15.05 13.82 -9.20
N SER A 16 15.48 14.28 -10.39
CA SER A 16 16.46 15.38 -10.51
C SER A 16 15.93 16.72 -9.98
N ASN A 17 14.63 16.84 -9.76
CA ASN A 17 14.00 18.04 -9.19
C ASN A 17 13.84 17.94 -7.67
N LEU A 18 14.45 16.92 -7.05
CA LEU A 18 14.36 16.62 -5.62
C LEU A 18 12.94 16.27 -5.14
N LYS A 19 12.05 15.90 -6.05
CA LYS A 19 10.67 15.53 -5.74
C LYS A 19 10.49 14.02 -5.86
N ILE A 20 9.57 13.47 -5.08
CA ILE A 20 9.32 12.04 -5.11
C ILE A 20 8.96 11.57 -6.52
N LYS A 21 9.54 10.46 -6.95
CA LYS A 21 9.25 9.86 -8.24
C LYS A 21 8.12 8.82 -8.13
N ASN A 22 7.48 8.52 -9.26
CA ASN A 22 6.33 7.63 -9.29
C ASN A 22 6.63 6.24 -8.71
N SER A 23 7.79 5.68 -9.05
CA SER A 23 8.18 4.35 -8.54
C SER A 23 8.30 4.34 -7.02
N ALA A 24 8.76 5.43 -6.42
CA ALA A 24 8.87 5.52 -4.96
C ALA A 24 7.49 5.59 -4.30
N ILE A 25 6.53 6.28 -4.92
CA ILE A 25 5.15 6.31 -4.42
C ILE A 25 4.59 4.88 -4.36
N LEU A 26 4.77 4.12 -5.43
CA LEU A 26 4.27 2.74 -5.48
C LEU A 26 4.98 1.85 -4.45
N ASN A 27 6.28 2.04 -4.25
CA ASN A 27 7.03 1.30 -3.23
C ASN A 27 6.50 1.59 -1.83
N ILE A 28 6.18 2.84 -1.52
CA ILE A 28 5.59 3.21 -0.24
C ILE A 28 4.25 2.51 -0.04
N PHE A 29 3.41 2.50 -1.08
CA PHE A 29 2.10 1.84 -1.01
C PHE A 29 2.25 0.34 -0.77
N GLU A 30 3.20 -0.31 -1.44
CA GLU A 30 3.47 -1.73 -1.24
C GLU A 30 4.00 -2.00 0.18
N ASP A 31 4.92 -1.18 0.65
CA ASP A 31 5.51 -1.35 1.97
C ASP A 31 4.46 -1.21 3.08
N ILE A 32 3.62 -0.18 3.01
CA ILE A 32 2.60 0.01 4.05
C ILE A 32 1.52 -1.08 3.99
N SER A 33 1.20 -1.57 2.80
CA SER A 33 0.27 -2.69 2.64
C SER A 33 0.81 -3.94 3.33
N GLY A 34 2.11 -4.23 3.13
CA GLY A 34 2.78 -5.35 3.77
C GLY A 34 2.86 -5.21 5.28
N MET A 35 3.14 -4.01 5.77
CA MET A 35 3.17 -3.73 7.21
C MET A 35 1.81 -3.98 7.85
N HIS A 36 0.73 -3.51 7.22
CA HIS A 36 -0.62 -3.70 7.73
C HIS A 36 -1.01 -5.18 7.72
N ALA A 37 -0.71 -5.89 6.63
CA ALA A 37 -0.98 -7.32 6.53
C ALA A 37 -0.24 -8.12 7.61
N THR A 38 1.02 -7.77 7.85
CA THR A 38 1.83 -8.41 8.90
C THR A 38 1.23 -8.19 10.28
N GLN A 39 0.79 -6.98 10.56
CA GLN A 39 0.14 -6.67 11.84
C GLN A 39 -1.15 -7.50 12.02
N ALA A 40 -1.87 -7.74 10.94
CA ALA A 40 -3.10 -8.53 10.96
C ALA A 40 -2.86 -10.05 10.94
N GLY A 41 -1.60 -10.50 10.93
CA GLY A 41 -1.26 -11.92 10.88
C GLY A 41 -1.29 -12.52 9.48
N GLU A 42 -1.30 -11.70 8.43
CA GLU A 42 -1.38 -12.12 7.03
C GLU A 42 -0.07 -11.88 6.26
N GLY A 43 1.03 -11.69 6.96
CA GLY A 43 2.33 -11.44 6.35
C GLY A 43 2.87 -12.66 5.61
N LEU A 44 3.76 -12.44 4.64
CA LEU A 44 4.34 -13.48 3.79
C LEU A 44 5.05 -14.59 4.57
N LYS A 45 5.59 -14.26 5.75
CA LYS A 45 6.32 -15.23 6.59
C LYS A 45 5.41 -16.17 7.37
N THR A 46 4.13 -15.82 7.52
CA THR A 46 3.21 -16.51 8.42
C THR A 46 1.98 -17.09 7.71
N SER A 47 1.76 -16.76 6.44
CA SER A 47 0.57 -17.15 5.71
C SER A 47 0.89 -18.11 4.57
N GLU A 48 -0.02 -19.03 4.28
CA GLU A 48 0.05 -19.90 3.10
C GLU A 48 -0.45 -19.19 1.84
N THR A 49 -1.18 -18.09 2.02
CA THR A 49 -1.75 -17.28 0.95
C THR A 49 -1.28 -15.85 1.04
N THR A 50 -1.37 -15.14 -0.06
CA THR A 50 -1.04 -13.72 -0.10
C THR A 50 -1.86 -13.02 -1.17
N TRP A 51 -1.75 -11.70 -1.18
CA TRP A 51 -2.37 -10.86 -2.18
C TRP A 51 -1.31 -10.41 -3.19
N LEU A 52 -1.59 -10.59 -4.47
CA LEU A 52 -0.75 -10.06 -5.54
C LEU A 52 -1.39 -8.81 -6.11
N LEU A 53 -0.57 -7.78 -6.27
CA LEU A 53 -0.99 -6.52 -6.86
C LEU A 53 -1.28 -6.69 -8.35
N THR A 54 -2.43 -6.19 -8.81
CA THR A 54 -2.80 -6.22 -10.22
C THR A 54 -2.88 -4.84 -10.84
N GLY A 55 -3.00 -3.78 -10.06
CA GLY A 55 -3.01 -2.43 -10.60
C GLY A 55 -3.13 -1.35 -9.55
N TYR A 56 -2.71 -0.15 -9.92
CA TYR A 56 -2.84 1.07 -9.13
C TYR A 56 -3.55 2.15 -9.91
N LYS A 57 -4.24 3.02 -9.17
CA LYS A 57 -4.69 4.30 -9.68
C LYS A 57 -4.22 5.34 -8.66
N VAL A 58 -3.37 6.27 -9.10
CA VAL A 58 -2.74 7.25 -8.22
C VAL A 58 -3.10 8.65 -8.67
N ASN A 59 -3.48 9.50 -7.72
CA ASN A 59 -3.74 10.91 -7.96
C ASN A 59 -2.74 11.75 -7.16
N ILE A 60 -1.89 12.51 -7.85
CA ILE A 60 -0.85 13.32 -7.23
C ILE A 60 -1.32 14.77 -7.20
N ILE A 61 -1.57 15.28 -6.00
CA ILE A 61 -1.96 16.67 -5.79
C ILE A 61 -0.71 17.55 -5.70
N LYS A 62 0.25 17.11 -4.89
CA LYS A 62 1.52 17.79 -4.72
C LYS A 62 2.58 16.76 -4.32
N ARG A 63 3.71 16.77 -5.00
CA ARG A 63 4.79 15.83 -4.72
C ARG A 63 5.60 16.28 -3.52
N PRO A 64 5.75 15.46 -2.48
CA PRO A 64 6.71 15.75 -1.42
C PRO A 64 8.14 15.73 -1.96
N GLU A 65 9.04 16.37 -1.23
CA GLU A 65 10.42 16.59 -1.63
C GLU A 65 11.40 15.85 -0.74
N TYR A 66 12.65 15.79 -1.20
CA TYR A 66 13.75 15.25 -0.42
C TYR A 66 13.79 15.86 0.98
N GLY A 67 13.90 15.00 1.97
CA GLY A 67 13.97 15.42 3.37
C GLY A 67 12.63 15.55 4.07
N ASP A 68 11.53 15.53 3.33
CA ASP A 68 10.20 15.58 3.93
C ASP A 68 9.89 14.30 4.68
N LYS A 69 9.16 14.44 5.77
CA LYS A 69 8.52 13.33 6.45
C LYS A 69 7.04 13.40 6.14
N VAL A 70 6.45 12.26 5.79
CA VAL A 70 5.04 12.19 5.43
C VAL A 70 4.35 11.12 6.27
N ASN A 71 3.06 11.30 6.50
CA ASN A 71 2.23 10.29 7.13
C ASN A 71 1.45 9.57 6.03
N VAL A 72 1.59 8.26 5.99
CA VAL A 72 0.92 7.43 5.00
C VAL A 72 -0.15 6.60 5.70
N TYR A 73 -1.35 6.60 5.11
CA TYR A 73 -2.51 5.90 5.63
C TYR A 73 -2.99 4.90 4.62
N THR A 74 -3.46 3.75 5.09
CA THR A 74 -4.04 2.73 4.22
C THR A 74 -5.16 1.99 4.93
N TRP A 75 -6.12 1.51 4.14
CA TRP A 75 -7.23 0.69 4.62
C TRP A 75 -7.79 -0.14 3.48
N GLY A 76 -8.32 -1.31 3.82
CA GLY A 76 -9.03 -2.15 2.85
C GLY A 76 -10.44 -1.59 2.65
N THR A 77 -10.91 -1.55 1.41
CA THR A 77 -12.23 -1.04 1.09
C THR A 77 -13.21 -2.12 0.69
N GLU A 78 -12.73 -3.13 -0.01
CA GLU A 78 -13.60 -4.17 -0.54
C GLU A 78 -12.85 -5.48 -0.67
N ILE A 79 -13.43 -6.55 -0.15
CA ILE A 79 -12.91 -7.91 -0.34
C ILE A 79 -14.02 -8.74 -0.94
N LYS A 80 -13.75 -9.31 -2.13
CA LYS A 80 -14.64 -10.24 -2.83
C LYS A 80 -13.95 -11.59 -2.92
N ASN A 81 -14.61 -12.60 -3.52
CA ASN A 81 -14.14 -13.98 -3.57
C ASN A 81 -12.63 -14.15 -3.79
N ILE A 82 -12.08 -13.47 -4.77
CA ILE A 82 -10.66 -13.60 -5.15
C ILE A 82 -9.95 -12.26 -5.26
N THR A 83 -10.66 -11.17 -5.06
CA THR A 83 -10.11 -9.82 -5.24
C THR A 83 -10.30 -8.95 -4.01
N ALA A 84 -9.46 -7.95 -3.88
CA ALA A 84 -9.59 -6.92 -2.86
C ALA A 84 -9.12 -5.59 -3.41
N SER A 85 -9.62 -4.51 -2.82
CA SER A 85 -9.11 -3.17 -3.07
C SER A 85 -8.64 -2.54 -1.78
N ARG A 86 -7.70 -1.63 -1.93
CA ARG A 86 -7.11 -0.91 -0.81
C ARG A 86 -6.89 0.53 -1.21
N GLU A 87 -7.17 1.44 -0.29
CA GLU A 87 -6.94 2.86 -0.51
C GLU A 87 -5.75 3.36 0.29
N PHE A 88 -5.18 4.46 -0.19
CA PHE A 88 -4.00 5.09 0.40
C PHE A 88 -4.16 6.61 0.41
N GLU A 89 -3.60 7.24 1.43
CA GLU A 89 -3.41 8.68 1.48
C GLU A 89 -2.02 8.97 1.98
N ILE A 90 -1.35 9.94 1.34
CA ILE A 90 -0.09 10.48 1.83
C ILE A 90 -0.35 11.93 2.20
N LYS A 91 -0.06 12.28 3.46
CA LYS A 91 -0.24 13.63 3.99
C LYS A 91 1.09 14.17 4.50
N SER A 92 1.26 15.49 4.41
CA SER A 92 2.39 16.16 5.06
C SER A 92 2.28 16.03 6.58
N GLU A 93 3.35 16.36 7.30
CA GLU A 93 3.32 16.39 8.76
C GLU A 93 2.28 17.38 9.29
N ALA A 94 1.98 18.43 8.53
CA ALA A 94 0.94 19.40 8.87
C ALA A 94 -0.48 18.93 8.55
N GLY A 95 -0.63 17.77 7.93
CA GLY A 95 -1.94 17.19 7.61
C GLY A 95 -2.48 17.54 6.22
N GLU A 96 -1.67 18.16 5.37
CA GLU A 96 -2.07 18.49 4.00
C GLU A 96 -2.10 17.22 3.17
N LEU A 97 -3.21 16.95 2.45
CA LEU A 97 -3.30 15.80 1.56
C LEU A 97 -2.44 16.03 0.32
N LEU A 98 -1.51 15.13 0.06
CA LEU A 98 -0.54 15.25 -1.03
C LEU A 98 -0.82 14.27 -2.17
N ILE A 99 -1.13 13.02 -1.84
CA ILE A 99 -1.30 11.95 -2.82
C ILE A 99 -2.40 11.02 -2.34
N THR A 100 -3.24 10.54 -3.25
CA THR A 100 -4.20 9.46 -2.97
C THR A 100 -3.95 8.30 -3.92
N GLY A 101 -4.37 7.11 -3.52
CA GLY A 101 -4.23 5.94 -4.36
C GLY A 101 -5.26 4.87 -4.06
N ILE A 102 -5.49 4.03 -5.05
CA ILE A 102 -6.30 2.81 -4.93
C ILE A 102 -5.50 1.69 -5.57
N SER A 103 -5.43 0.55 -4.91
CA SER A 103 -4.79 -0.64 -5.45
C SER A 103 -5.80 -1.77 -5.55
N ASN A 104 -5.57 -2.66 -6.52
CA ASN A 104 -6.37 -3.87 -6.71
C ASN A 104 -5.46 -5.08 -6.58
N TRP A 105 -5.97 -6.14 -5.94
CA TRP A 105 -5.20 -7.31 -5.56
C TRP A 105 -5.96 -8.58 -5.87
N VAL A 106 -5.22 -9.67 -6.12
CA VAL A 106 -5.76 -11.01 -6.32
C VAL A 106 -5.19 -11.93 -5.25
N HIS A 107 -6.05 -12.76 -4.68
CA HIS A 107 -5.68 -13.70 -3.63
C HIS A 107 -5.12 -14.99 -4.25
N ILE A 108 -3.93 -15.39 -3.83
CA ILE A 108 -3.27 -16.60 -4.34
C ILE A 108 -2.73 -17.47 -3.22
N ASN A 109 -2.54 -18.73 -3.53
CA ASN A 109 -1.82 -19.68 -2.68
C ASN A 109 -0.33 -19.61 -3.00
N LEU A 110 0.51 -19.44 -1.98
CA LEU A 110 1.96 -19.26 -2.16
C LEU A 110 2.65 -20.50 -2.73
N LYS A 111 2.17 -21.70 -2.41
CA LYS A 111 2.74 -22.95 -2.91
C LYS A 111 2.36 -23.24 -4.35
N SER A 112 1.06 -23.25 -4.63
CA SER A 112 0.54 -23.62 -5.95
C SER A 112 0.63 -22.47 -6.95
N LYS A 113 0.76 -21.23 -6.49
CA LYS A 113 0.72 -19.99 -7.30
C LYS A 113 -0.62 -19.83 -8.02
N LYS A 114 -1.67 -20.45 -7.52
CA LYS A 114 -3.02 -20.37 -8.10
C LYS A 114 -3.90 -19.42 -7.31
N ILE A 115 -4.88 -18.84 -8.01
CA ILE A 115 -5.91 -18.00 -7.40
C ILE A 115 -6.69 -18.85 -6.40
N GLU A 116 -6.95 -18.29 -5.22
CA GLU A 116 -7.66 -18.95 -4.15
C GLU A 116 -8.71 -18.05 -3.55
N LYS A 117 -9.86 -18.61 -3.21
CA LYS A 117 -10.93 -17.83 -2.58
C LYS A 117 -10.50 -17.34 -1.20
N VAL A 118 -10.97 -16.14 -0.87
CA VAL A 118 -10.76 -15.54 0.44
C VAL A 118 -11.58 -16.31 1.47
N THR A 119 -10.96 -16.64 2.61
CA THR A 119 -11.67 -17.28 3.72
C THR A 119 -12.44 -16.24 4.53
N ASP A 120 -13.41 -16.70 5.33
CA ASP A 120 -14.20 -15.80 6.19
C ASP A 120 -13.33 -14.98 7.13
N GLN A 121 -12.18 -15.50 7.53
CA GLN A 121 -11.24 -14.78 8.41
C GLN A 121 -10.65 -13.52 7.78
N LEU A 122 -10.58 -13.47 6.45
CA LEU A 122 -10.02 -12.32 5.74
C LEU A 122 -11.07 -11.29 5.36
N ILE A 123 -12.35 -11.63 5.46
CA ILE A 123 -13.45 -10.76 5.03
C ILE A 123 -13.82 -9.70 6.08
N ASP A 124 -13.46 -9.89 7.30
CA ASP A 124 -13.78 -8.97 8.40
C ASP A 124 -13.19 -7.56 8.22
#